data_360ed3da3d18d66c27563d45c13a00f1
#
_entry.id   360ed3da3d18d66c27563d45c13a00f1
#
_cell.length_a   1.000
_cell.length_b   1.000
_cell.length_c   1.000
_cell.angle_alpha   90.00
_cell.angle_beta   90.00
_cell.angle_gamma   90.00
#
_symmetry.space_group_name_H-M   'P 1'
#
loop_
_entity.id
_entity.type
_entity.pdbx_description
1 polymer ?
#
loop_
_entity_poly.entity_id
_entity_poly.type
_entity_poly.pdbx_seq_one_letter_code
_entity_poly.pdbx_strand_id
1 'polypeptide(L)'
;MSYIFSYCESLLSLPDISKWNTINVNNMSYMFSYCKSALSLPDISNWNTYNTTNMSYIFSYCESLLYLPDLSKWSTLNVNNMCGMFSYCKSLEILSDISRWNTYNVKNMSYMFSHCESLLSLPDLSIWNTRYVTDMRSMFSYCKSLKNLPELSRWDTSNLKDYKYIFEGCNKSLNIPSQFVECIIF
;
A
#
# COMPACT_ATOMS: atom_id res chain seq x y z
N MET A 1 12.20 -12.02 6.51
CA MET A 1 12.97 -10.86 5.99
C MET A 1 12.42 -9.52 6.51
N SER A 2 11.69 -9.53 7.61
CA SER A 2 11.20 -8.30 8.24
C SER A 2 12.36 -7.42 8.72
N TYR A 3 12.17 -6.09 8.63
CA TYR A 3 13.08 -5.05 9.13
C TYR A 3 14.51 -5.00 8.55
N ILE A 4 14.87 -5.69 7.47
CA ILE A 4 16.27 -5.80 7.00
C ILE A 4 16.89 -4.43 6.69
N PHE A 5 16.17 -3.53 6.04
CA PHE A 5 16.63 -2.16 5.73
C PHE A 5 15.83 -1.10 6.48
N SER A 6 15.13 -1.50 7.53
CA SER A 6 14.35 -0.56 8.32
C SER A 6 15.25 0.49 8.98
N TYR A 7 14.77 1.75 9.00
CA TYR A 7 15.49 2.90 9.57
C TYR A 7 16.81 3.26 8.88
N CYS A 8 17.00 2.87 7.62
CA CYS A 8 18.11 3.35 6.81
C CYS A 8 17.84 4.78 6.30
N GLU A 9 17.61 5.73 7.23
CA GLU A 9 17.06 7.06 6.94
C GLU A 9 17.92 7.90 5.98
N SER A 10 19.25 7.79 6.07
CA SER A 10 20.19 8.57 5.26
C SER A 10 20.63 7.85 3.97
N LEU A 11 20.15 6.64 3.73
CA LEU A 11 20.57 5.85 2.58
C LEU A 11 19.88 6.36 1.31
N LEU A 12 20.68 6.84 0.35
CA LEU A 12 20.18 7.37 -0.92
C LEU A 12 19.81 6.26 -1.92
N SER A 13 20.49 5.12 -1.85
CA SER A 13 20.24 3.94 -2.68
C SER A 13 20.53 2.67 -1.90
N LEU A 14 19.84 1.62 -2.24
CA LEU A 14 20.03 0.28 -1.66
C LEU A 14 20.93 -0.56 -2.58
N PRO A 15 21.63 -1.57 -2.03
CA PRO A 15 22.43 -2.49 -2.86
C PRO A 15 21.51 -3.31 -3.79
N ASP A 16 22.12 -3.90 -4.84
CA ASP A 16 21.38 -4.83 -5.69
C ASP A 16 20.98 -6.10 -4.92
N ILE A 17 19.69 -6.28 -4.76
CA ILE A 17 19.06 -7.42 -4.06
C ILE A 17 18.14 -8.20 -5.00
N SER A 18 18.21 -7.93 -6.31
CA SER A 18 17.33 -8.54 -7.32
C SER A 18 17.41 -10.07 -7.35
N LYS A 19 18.58 -10.61 -7.01
CA LYS A 19 18.86 -12.06 -7.02
C LYS A 19 18.55 -12.77 -5.69
N TRP A 20 17.99 -12.08 -4.71
CA TRP A 20 17.65 -12.73 -3.46
C TRP A 20 16.60 -13.82 -3.66
N ASN A 21 16.84 -14.99 -3.09
CA ASN A 21 15.85 -16.06 -3.07
C ASN A 21 14.85 -15.80 -1.93
N THR A 22 13.65 -15.39 -2.30
CA THR A 22 12.59 -15.02 -1.35
C THR A 22 11.50 -16.08 -1.19
N ILE A 23 11.64 -17.25 -1.83
CA ILE A 23 10.60 -18.29 -1.88
C ILE A 23 10.11 -18.75 -0.49
N ASN A 24 10.99 -18.78 0.51
CA ASN A 24 10.66 -19.21 1.87
C ASN A 24 10.33 -18.04 2.81
N VAL A 25 10.17 -16.82 2.28
CA VAL A 25 9.89 -15.63 3.10
C VAL A 25 8.40 -15.52 3.36
N ASN A 26 8.00 -15.72 4.61
CA ASN A 26 6.61 -15.60 5.04
C ASN A 26 6.27 -14.20 5.61
N ASN A 27 7.28 -13.43 6.01
CA ASN A 27 7.10 -12.09 6.58
C ASN A 27 8.10 -11.09 5.98
N MET A 28 7.56 -10.07 5.27
CA MET A 28 8.31 -8.96 4.69
C MET A 28 8.00 -7.61 5.37
N SER A 29 7.32 -7.64 6.52
CA SER A 29 6.90 -6.41 7.18
C SER A 29 8.07 -5.49 7.49
N TYR A 30 7.85 -4.18 7.33
CA TYR A 30 8.82 -3.11 7.62
C TYR A 30 10.17 -3.23 6.88
N MET A 31 10.26 -4.01 5.81
CA MET A 31 11.55 -4.34 5.19
C MET A 31 12.34 -3.12 4.73
N PHE A 32 11.67 -2.14 4.15
CA PHE A 32 12.25 -0.86 3.68
C PHE A 32 11.71 0.34 4.45
N SER A 33 11.05 0.09 5.56
CA SER A 33 10.41 1.15 6.34
C SER A 33 11.43 2.18 6.83
N TYR A 34 11.08 3.46 6.78
CA TYR A 34 11.94 4.57 7.17
C TYR A 34 13.23 4.72 6.33
N CYS A 35 13.24 4.27 5.08
CA CYS A 35 14.25 4.66 4.10
C CYS A 35 13.94 6.06 3.55
N LYS A 36 13.95 7.08 4.42
CA LYS A 36 13.42 8.42 4.13
C LYS A 36 14.07 9.12 2.95
N SER A 37 15.38 8.93 2.76
CA SER A 37 16.16 9.63 1.72
C SER A 37 16.28 8.85 0.40
N ALA A 38 15.81 7.59 0.35
CA ALA A 38 15.90 6.77 -0.85
C ALA A 38 14.96 7.32 -1.94
N LEU A 39 15.53 7.67 -3.10
CA LEU A 39 14.76 8.15 -4.25
C LEU A 39 14.15 7.02 -5.07
N SER A 40 14.75 5.84 -5.02
CA SER A 40 14.30 4.63 -5.69
C SER A 40 14.70 3.39 -4.90
N LEU A 41 14.04 2.29 -5.16
CA LEU A 41 14.39 0.98 -4.64
C LEU A 41 15.05 0.13 -5.75
N PRO A 42 15.90 -0.87 -5.41
CA PRO A 42 16.43 -1.80 -6.38
C PRO A 42 15.31 -2.62 -7.03
N ASP A 43 15.62 -3.25 -8.15
CA ASP A 43 14.66 -4.13 -8.83
C ASP A 43 14.33 -5.35 -7.95
N ILE A 44 13.09 -5.41 -7.49
CA ILE A 44 12.52 -6.49 -6.69
C ILE A 44 11.34 -7.16 -7.41
N SER A 45 11.15 -6.86 -8.69
CA SER A 45 10.03 -7.35 -9.51
C SER A 45 9.96 -8.86 -9.61
N ASN A 46 11.11 -9.53 -9.56
CA ASN A 46 11.21 -10.98 -9.70
C ASN A 46 11.22 -11.75 -8.36
N TRP A 47 10.98 -11.05 -7.24
CA TRP A 47 10.90 -11.75 -5.96
C TRP A 47 9.70 -12.69 -5.91
N ASN A 48 9.93 -13.91 -5.46
CA ASN A 48 8.85 -14.86 -5.23
C ASN A 48 8.19 -14.57 -3.87
N THR A 49 7.01 -13.96 -3.90
CA THR A 49 6.25 -13.60 -2.70
C THR A 49 5.11 -14.59 -2.39
N TYR A 50 5.09 -15.76 -3.06
CA TYR A 50 3.99 -16.72 -2.93
C TYR A 50 3.72 -17.16 -1.48
N ASN A 51 4.77 -17.37 -0.67
CA ASN A 51 4.62 -17.80 0.72
C ASN A 51 4.49 -16.63 1.71
N THR A 52 4.49 -15.37 1.22
CA THR A 52 4.39 -14.21 2.09
C THR A 52 2.97 -14.02 2.60
N THR A 53 2.83 -13.94 3.91
CA THR A 53 1.55 -13.71 4.60
C THR A 53 1.42 -12.30 5.15
N ASN A 54 2.54 -11.64 5.44
CA ASN A 54 2.57 -10.30 6.03
C ASN A 54 3.45 -9.35 5.20
N MET A 55 2.82 -8.31 4.63
CA MET A 55 3.46 -7.23 3.87
C MET A 55 3.24 -5.86 4.52
N SER A 56 2.87 -5.83 5.82
CA SER A 56 2.57 -4.57 6.49
C SER A 56 3.79 -3.65 6.55
N TYR A 57 3.57 -2.37 6.30
CA TYR A 57 4.57 -1.30 6.38
C TYR A 57 5.85 -1.50 5.57
N ILE A 58 5.82 -2.35 4.53
CA ILE A 58 7.04 -2.75 3.80
C ILE A 58 7.78 -1.54 3.20
N PHE A 59 7.06 -0.52 2.71
CA PHE A 59 7.62 0.71 2.14
C PHE A 59 7.26 1.96 2.96
N SER A 60 6.75 1.80 4.17
CA SER A 60 6.27 2.93 4.95
C SER A 60 7.40 3.92 5.27
N TYR A 61 7.06 5.22 5.29
CA TYR A 61 8.02 6.29 5.54
C TYR A 61 9.21 6.35 4.55
N CYS A 62 9.04 5.86 3.32
CA CYS A 62 9.95 6.15 2.21
C CYS A 62 9.58 7.52 1.63
N GLU A 63 9.83 8.59 2.40
CA GLU A 63 9.27 9.92 2.14
C GLU A 63 9.72 10.53 0.82
N SER A 64 10.95 10.27 0.38
CA SER A 64 11.53 10.78 -0.86
C SER A 64 11.37 9.86 -2.07
N LEU A 65 10.74 8.70 -1.89
CA LEU A 65 10.58 7.71 -2.95
C LEU A 65 9.68 8.25 -4.08
N LEU A 66 10.23 8.38 -5.28
CA LEU A 66 9.55 8.93 -6.45
C LEU A 66 8.74 7.89 -7.20
N TYR A 67 9.24 6.66 -7.27
CA TYR A 67 8.60 5.53 -7.93
C TYR A 67 8.96 4.21 -7.27
N LEU A 68 8.09 3.25 -7.42
CA LEU A 68 8.30 1.87 -6.99
C LEU A 68 8.78 1.01 -8.17
N PRO A 69 9.57 -0.05 -7.93
CA PRO A 69 9.80 -1.07 -8.95
C PRO A 69 8.47 -1.74 -9.34
N ASP A 70 8.48 -2.48 -10.44
CA ASP A 70 7.29 -3.22 -10.87
C ASP A 70 6.91 -4.31 -9.85
N LEU A 71 5.75 -4.14 -9.21
CA LEU A 71 5.20 -5.06 -8.22
C LEU A 71 4.07 -5.93 -8.80
N SER A 72 3.77 -5.83 -10.11
CA SER A 72 2.65 -6.53 -10.74
C SER A 72 2.75 -8.05 -10.68
N LYS A 73 4.00 -8.57 -10.60
CA LYS A 73 4.29 -10.01 -10.52
C LYS A 73 4.25 -10.57 -9.10
N TRP A 74 4.14 -9.72 -8.08
CA TRP A 74 4.09 -10.21 -6.72
C TRP A 74 2.82 -11.03 -6.47
N SER A 75 2.98 -12.26 -5.99
CA SER A 75 1.84 -13.05 -5.53
C SER A 75 1.39 -12.58 -4.16
N THR A 76 0.15 -12.16 -4.07
CA THR A 76 -0.48 -11.75 -2.81
C THR A 76 -1.50 -12.76 -2.30
N LEU A 77 -1.55 -13.94 -2.92
CA LEU A 77 -2.55 -14.98 -2.65
C LEU A 77 -2.64 -15.35 -1.16
N ASN A 78 -1.51 -15.42 -0.47
CA ASN A 78 -1.45 -15.82 0.94
C ASN A 78 -1.36 -14.63 1.90
N VAL A 79 -1.38 -13.39 1.39
CA VAL A 79 -1.23 -12.19 2.23
C VAL A 79 -2.52 -11.94 2.99
N ASN A 80 -2.38 -11.77 4.30
CA ASN A 80 -3.50 -11.42 5.19
C ASN A 80 -3.37 -10.02 5.81
N ASN A 81 -2.19 -9.40 5.74
CA ASN A 81 -1.94 -8.08 6.30
C ASN A 81 -1.16 -7.19 5.32
N MET A 82 -1.81 -6.10 4.87
CA MET A 82 -1.26 -5.03 4.03
C MET A 82 -1.28 -3.66 4.72
N CYS A 83 -1.41 -3.65 6.07
CA CYS A 83 -1.49 -2.42 6.84
C CYS A 83 -0.30 -1.51 6.55
N GLY A 84 -0.57 -0.23 6.24
CA GLY A 84 0.44 0.81 6.07
C GLY A 84 1.49 0.55 4.98
N MET A 85 1.22 -0.33 4.02
CA MET A 85 2.20 -0.83 3.06
C MET A 85 2.97 0.30 2.35
N PHE A 86 2.29 1.37 1.99
CA PHE A 86 2.86 2.55 1.31
C PHE A 86 2.71 3.83 2.15
N SER A 87 2.36 3.71 3.44
CA SER A 87 2.09 4.88 4.26
C SER A 87 3.29 5.82 4.33
N TYR A 88 3.02 7.13 4.27
CA TYR A 88 4.06 8.16 4.28
C TYR A 88 5.08 8.09 3.12
N CYS A 89 4.71 7.51 1.97
CA CYS A 89 5.44 7.69 0.71
C CYS A 89 5.04 9.05 0.11
N LYS A 90 5.48 10.16 0.74
CA LYS A 90 4.98 11.51 0.46
C LYS A 90 5.24 11.97 -0.96
N SER A 91 6.38 11.59 -1.55
CA SER A 91 6.80 12.00 -2.89
C SER A 91 6.37 11.05 -4.00
N LEU A 92 5.72 9.93 -3.67
CA LEU A 92 5.28 8.94 -4.65
C LEU A 92 4.13 9.49 -5.50
N GLU A 93 4.37 9.76 -6.78
CA GLU A 93 3.37 10.32 -7.70
C GLU A 93 2.54 9.24 -8.41
N ILE A 94 3.19 8.11 -8.73
CA ILE A 94 2.58 7.00 -9.49
C ILE A 94 2.87 5.69 -8.78
N LEU A 95 1.84 4.93 -8.56
CA LEU A 95 1.94 3.58 -8.02
C LEU A 95 2.12 2.56 -9.17
N SER A 96 2.97 1.55 -8.97
CA SER A 96 3.06 0.42 -9.90
C SER A 96 1.70 -0.30 -10.01
N ASP A 97 1.48 -1.00 -11.14
CA ASP A 97 0.21 -1.71 -11.33
C ASP A 97 0.06 -2.86 -10.33
N ILE A 98 -0.83 -2.66 -9.37
CA ILE A 98 -1.22 -3.62 -8.34
C ILE A 98 -2.66 -4.12 -8.54
N SER A 99 -3.29 -3.80 -9.67
CA SER A 99 -4.69 -4.13 -9.94
C SER A 99 -4.98 -5.63 -9.81
N ARG A 100 -4.02 -6.47 -10.24
CA ARG A 100 -4.17 -7.93 -10.24
C ARG A 100 -3.80 -8.62 -8.92
N TRP A 101 -3.48 -7.87 -7.88
CA TRP A 101 -3.22 -8.49 -6.59
C TRP A 101 -4.44 -9.24 -6.06
N ASN A 102 -4.23 -10.47 -5.63
CA ASN A 102 -5.28 -11.25 -4.99
C ASN A 102 -5.44 -10.82 -3.53
N THR A 103 -6.53 -10.14 -3.22
CA THR A 103 -6.81 -9.62 -1.87
C THR A 103 -7.78 -10.48 -1.07
N TYR A 104 -8.14 -11.66 -1.57
CA TYR A 104 -9.14 -12.53 -0.94
C TYR A 104 -8.87 -12.86 0.54
N ASN A 105 -7.60 -13.09 0.90
CA ASN A 105 -7.23 -13.43 2.26
C ASN A 105 -6.89 -12.22 3.15
N VAL A 106 -6.93 -10.99 2.60
CA VAL A 106 -6.53 -9.79 3.33
C VAL A 106 -7.59 -9.41 4.35
N LYS A 107 -7.15 -9.22 5.60
CA LYS A 107 -7.99 -8.80 6.73
C LYS A 107 -7.76 -7.36 7.13
N ASN A 108 -6.55 -6.85 6.90
CA ASN A 108 -6.16 -5.50 7.30
C ASN A 108 -5.53 -4.73 6.13
N MET A 109 -6.17 -3.62 5.74
CA MET A 109 -5.71 -2.64 4.75
C MET A 109 -5.59 -1.23 5.36
N SER A 110 -5.63 -1.11 6.70
CA SER A 110 -5.56 0.19 7.37
C SER A 110 -4.28 0.93 6.98
N TYR A 111 -4.38 2.25 6.82
CA TYR A 111 -3.25 3.13 6.48
C TYR A 111 -2.51 2.80 5.18
N MET A 112 -3.02 1.92 4.30
CA MET A 112 -2.24 1.37 3.18
C MET A 112 -1.60 2.43 2.30
N PHE A 113 -2.30 3.53 2.02
CA PHE A 113 -1.84 4.68 1.23
C PHE A 113 -1.85 5.98 2.02
N SER A 114 -1.99 5.90 3.35
CA SER A 114 -2.06 7.10 4.20
C SER A 114 -0.84 7.99 4.00
N HIS A 115 -1.05 9.31 3.87
CA HIS A 115 0.01 10.29 3.63
C HIS A 115 0.84 10.05 2.33
N CYS A 116 0.26 9.44 1.29
CA CYS A 116 0.80 9.50 -0.06
C CYS A 116 0.40 10.84 -0.69
N GLU A 117 1.00 11.94 -0.19
CA GLU A 117 0.53 13.30 -0.46
C GLU A 117 0.61 13.70 -1.93
N SER A 118 1.62 13.18 -2.67
CA SER A 118 1.82 13.48 -4.09
C SER A 118 1.13 12.51 -5.05
N LEU A 119 0.49 11.45 -4.54
CA LEU A 119 -0.11 10.41 -5.38
C LEU A 119 -1.25 10.99 -6.23
N LEU A 120 -1.11 10.93 -7.56
CA LEU A 120 -2.03 11.54 -8.52
C LEU A 120 -3.20 10.65 -8.87
N SER A 121 -2.98 9.35 -8.93
CA SER A 121 -3.98 8.33 -9.28
C SER A 121 -3.62 6.97 -8.70
N LEU A 122 -4.62 6.12 -8.59
CA LEU A 122 -4.49 4.71 -8.23
C LEU A 122 -4.73 3.84 -9.46
N PRO A 123 -4.12 2.65 -9.56
CA PRO A 123 -4.50 1.66 -10.57
C PRO A 123 -5.96 1.22 -10.35
N ASP A 124 -6.51 0.46 -11.27
CA ASP A 124 -7.86 -0.08 -11.11
C ASP A 124 -7.91 -1.11 -9.97
N LEU A 125 -8.54 -0.73 -8.86
CA LEU A 125 -8.71 -1.57 -7.68
C LEU A 125 -10.11 -2.21 -7.61
N SER A 126 -10.94 -2.06 -8.65
CA SER A 126 -12.33 -2.52 -8.67
C SER A 126 -12.48 -4.04 -8.50
N ILE A 127 -11.45 -4.80 -8.89
CA ILE A 127 -11.45 -6.27 -8.80
C ILE A 127 -10.90 -6.80 -7.48
N TRP A 128 -10.43 -5.93 -6.58
CA TRP A 128 -9.99 -6.37 -5.27
C TRP A 128 -11.14 -6.97 -4.48
N ASN A 129 -10.95 -8.16 -3.96
CA ASN A 129 -11.91 -8.80 -3.10
C ASN A 129 -11.73 -8.32 -1.65
N THR A 130 -12.68 -7.54 -1.16
CA THR A 130 -12.62 -6.95 0.18
C THR A 130 -13.50 -7.66 1.20
N ARG A 131 -14.12 -8.78 0.82
CA ARG A 131 -15.09 -9.50 1.65
C ARG A 131 -14.59 -9.83 3.06
N TYR A 132 -13.32 -10.14 3.22
CA TYR A 132 -12.76 -10.52 4.52
C TYR A 132 -11.99 -9.39 5.21
N VAL A 133 -11.98 -8.20 4.62
CA VAL A 133 -11.32 -7.04 5.22
C VAL A 133 -12.16 -6.54 6.39
N THR A 134 -11.51 -6.39 7.54
CA THR A 134 -12.13 -5.90 8.77
C THR A 134 -11.67 -4.51 9.17
N ASP A 135 -10.55 -4.04 8.62
CA ASP A 135 -9.95 -2.76 8.97
C ASP A 135 -9.43 -2.03 7.71
N MET A 136 -10.03 -0.87 7.41
CA MET A 136 -9.63 0.07 6.35
C MET A 136 -9.44 1.48 6.91
N ARG A 137 -9.26 1.65 8.24
CA ARG A 137 -9.11 3.00 8.83
C ARG A 137 -7.97 3.74 8.14
N SER A 138 -8.22 5.03 7.86
CA SER A 138 -7.23 5.94 7.26
C SER A 138 -6.56 5.42 5.98
N MET A 139 -7.17 4.50 5.23
CA MET A 139 -6.54 3.82 4.10
C MET A 139 -6.00 4.79 3.04
N PHE A 140 -6.71 5.87 2.77
CA PHE A 140 -6.35 6.91 1.81
C PHE A 140 -6.15 8.28 2.48
N SER A 141 -6.09 8.33 3.82
CA SER A 141 -6.01 9.62 4.51
C SER A 141 -4.80 10.44 4.04
N TYR A 142 -5.01 11.74 3.89
CA TYR A 142 -3.99 12.69 3.44
C TYR A 142 -3.38 12.40 2.06
N CYS A 143 -4.10 11.70 1.15
CA CYS A 143 -3.77 11.64 -0.27
C CYS A 143 -4.20 12.94 -0.95
N LYS A 144 -3.50 14.04 -0.68
CA LYS A 144 -3.89 15.42 -1.04
C LYS A 144 -3.98 15.66 -2.54
N SER A 145 -3.11 15.02 -3.33
CA SER A 145 -3.03 15.19 -4.78
C SER A 145 -3.90 14.21 -5.57
N LEU A 146 -4.57 13.27 -4.90
CA LEU A 146 -5.42 12.27 -5.55
C LEU A 146 -6.64 12.96 -6.18
N LYS A 147 -6.76 12.83 -7.50
CA LYS A 147 -7.82 13.52 -8.28
C LYS A 147 -9.06 12.68 -8.44
N ASN A 148 -8.90 11.36 -8.59
CA ASN A 148 -9.98 10.43 -8.81
C ASN A 148 -9.73 9.13 -8.03
N LEU A 149 -10.79 8.50 -7.58
CA LEU A 149 -10.76 7.13 -7.09
C LEU A 149 -11.07 6.16 -8.24
N PRO A 150 -10.47 4.96 -8.26
CA PRO A 150 -10.99 3.89 -9.11
C PRO A 150 -12.41 3.51 -8.69
N GLU A 151 -13.09 2.71 -9.50
CA GLU A 151 -14.43 2.23 -9.15
C GLU A 151 -14.37 1.30 -7.92
N LEU A 152 -14.77 1.81 -6.76
CA LEU A 152 -14.75 1.10 -5.48
C LEU A 152 -16.15 0.62 -5.04
N SER A 153 -17.21 0.91 -5.80
CA SER A 153 -18.59 0.52 -5.42
C SER A 153 -18.78 -0.99 -5.30
N ARG A 154 -17.88 -1.78 -5.93
CA ARG A 154 -17.90 -3.24 -5.87
C ARG A 154 -17.24 -3.80 -4.61
N TRP A 155 -16.60 -2.97 -3.80
CA TRP A 155 -15.99 -3.44 -2.58
C TRP A 155 -17.05 -3.88 -1.56
N ASP A 156 -16.95 -5.12 -1.13
CA ASP A 156 -17.81 -5.65 -0.07
C ASP A 156 -17.34 -5.11 1.29
N THR A 157 -18.20 -4.30 1.90
CA THR A 157 -17.93 -3.65 3.19
C THR A 157 -18.64 -4.34 4.36
N SER A 158 -19.31 -5.48 4.13
CA SER A 158 -20.17 -6.15 5.12
C SER A 158 -19.43 -6.61 6.37
N ASN A 159 -18.13 -6.89 6.27
CA ASN A 159 -17.30 -7.32 7.38
C ASN A 159 -16.42 -6.21 7.96
N LEU A 160 -16.50 -4.97 7.45
CA LEU A 160 -15.72 -3.85 7.96
C LEU A 160 -16.15 -3.51 9.41
N LYS A 161 -15.15 -3.44 10.30
CA LYS A 161 -15.31 -3.04 11.70
C LYS A 161 -14.79 -1.64 11.95
N ASP A 162 -13.75 -1.24 11.19
CA ASP A 162 -13.17 0.09 11.30
C ASP A 162 -12.76 0.59 9.91
N TYR A 163 -13.32 1.73 9.51
CA TYR A 163 -13.03 2.47 8.28
C TYR A 163 -13.04 3.98 8.54
N LYS A 164 -12.87 4.38 9.82
CA LYS A 164 -12.79 5.79 10.21
C LYS A 164 -11.65 6.48 9.47
N TYR A 165 -11.89 7.75 9.11
CA TYR A 165 -10.88 8.60 8.49
C TYR A 165 -10.33 8.08 7.15
N ILE A 166 -11.06 7.18 6.46
CA ILE A 166 -10.58 6.52 5.24
C ILE A 166 -10.14 7.50 4.15
N PHE A 167 -10.80 8.68 4.05
CA PHE A 167 -10.47 9.76 3.11
C PHE A 167 -10.16 11.09 3.81
N GLU A 168 -9.82 11.08 5.10
CA GLU A 168 -9.47 12.30 5.83
C GLU A 168 -8.34 13.05 5.14
N GLY A 169 -8.47 14.38 5.03
CA GLY A 169 -7.43 15.22 4.46
C GLY A 169 -7.17 15.03 2.96
N CYS A 170 -8.00 14.27 2.25
CA CYS A 170 -7.99 14.17 0.80
C CYS A 170 -8.52 15.44 0.13
N ASN A 171 -8.34 15.54 -1.19
CA ASN A 171 -8.95 16.60 -1.99
C ASN A 171 -10.47 16.58 -1.86
N LYS A 172 -11.08 17.73 -1.51
CA LYS A 172 -12.52 17.87 -1.32
C LYS A 172 -13.36 17.62 -2.59
N SER A 173 -12.74 17.67 -3.78
CA SER A 173 -13.38 17.33 -5.04
C SER A 173 -13.46 15.85 -5.35
N LEU A 174 -12.87 15.00 -4.48
CA LEU A 174 -12.83 13.56 -4.67
C LEU A 174 -14.26 12.98 -4.58
N ASN A 175 -14.67 12.24 -5.61
CA ASN A 175 -15.96 11.57 -5.60
C ASN A 175 -15.91 10.32 -4.73
N ILE A 176 -16.41 10.43 -3.50
CA ILE A 176 -16.36 9.35 -2.52
C ILE A 176 -17.54 8.40 -2.74
N PRO A 177 -17.28 7.08 -2.85
CA PRO A 177 -18.34 6.09 -3.00
C PRO A 177 -19.33 6.10 -1.84
N SER A 178 -20.62 5.90 -2.13
CA SER A 178 -21.72 6.06 -1.17
C SER A 178 -21.57 5.19 0.09
N GLN A 179 -20.97 4.01 -0.03
CA GLN A 179 -20.74 3.12 1.11
C GLN A 179 -19.74 3.67 2.15
N PHE A 180 -19.03 4.75 1.84
CA PHE A 180 -18.08 5.40 2.74
C PHE A 180 -18.48 6.82 3.15
N VAL A 181 -19.64 7.32 2.68
CA VAL A 181 -20.07 8.71 2.95
C VAL A 181 -20.32 9.00 4.43
N GLU A 182 -20.77 8.00 5.19
CA GLU A 182 -21.02 8.16 6.64
C GLU A 182 -19.75 8.39 7.46
N CYS A 183 -18.57 8.22 6.87
CA CYS A 183 -17.27 8.33 7.53
C CYS A 183 -16.53 9.63 7.26
N ILE A 184 -17.14 10.54 6.53
CA ILE A 184 -16.55 11.86 6.26
C ILE A 184 -16.86 12.76 7.46
N ILE A 185 -16.03 12.67 8.47
CA ILE A 185 -15.92 13.73 9.48
C ILE A 185 -14.89 14.69 8.92
N PHE A 186 -15.35 15.86 8.47
CA PHE A 186 -14.52 16.97 7.98
C PHE A 186 -13.78 17.65 9.14
#